data_dbe837ab6e0bad0a68f13ce5c40fdc1f
#
_entry.id   dbe837ab6e0bad0a68f13ce5c40fdc1f
#
_cell.length_a   1.000
_cell.length_b   1.000
_cell.length_c   1.000
_cell.angle_alpha   90.00
_cell.angle_beta   90.00
_cell.angle_gamma   90.00
#
_symmetry.space_group_name_H-M   'P 1'
#
loop_
_entity.id
_entity.type
_entity.pdbx_description
1 polymer ?
#
loop_
_entity_poly.entity_id
_entity_poly.type
_entity_poly.pdbx_seq_one_letter_code
_entity_poly.pdbx_strand_id
1 'polypeptide(L)'
;AIDISAGYPQPGQYFNFSYCTVAYSFSTEDGRSFAVTASHCGEEGNLVWAGTPDNTFGYPAEPIGTFIYSSLYSESAKNLDIGLIELNGNLANIYAPQEMDTHIAGRMEALPDYVCKMGRMTYQTCGDLTHQSASSILRYGEEEISSTAARAAVCARNGDSGGPVYAMVEGQDIIVGLVSGTTVHMEEGQTCADVGEMELSFVS
;
A
#
# COMPACT_ATOMS: atom_id res chain seq x y z
N ALA A 1 1.66 -10.62 3.85
CA ALA A 1 1.37 -9.53 2.90
C ALA A 1 0.36 -10.00 1.88
N ILE A 2 -0.56 -9.14 1.51
CA ILE A 2 -1.56 -9.43 0.49
C ILE A 2 -1.18 -8.69 -0.78
N ASP A 3 -0.81 -9.47 -1.78
CA ASP A 3 -0.38 -8.97 -3.08
C ASP A 3 -1.58 -8.66 -3.93
N ILE A 4 -1.56 -7.52 -4.59
CA ILE A 4 -2.56 -7.13 -5.58
C ILE A 4 -1.90 -6.64 -6.86
N SER A 5 -2.62 -6.80 -7.95
CA SER A 5 -2.33 -6.16 -9.24
C SER A 5 -3.57 -5.41 -9.71
N ALA A 6 -3.37 -4.22 -10.26
CA ALA A 6 -4.46 -3.37 -10.72
C ALA A 6 -4.21 -2.86 -12.14
N GLY A 7 -5.25 -2.75 -12.93
CA GLY A 7 -5.18 -2.24 -14.30
C GLY A 7 -6.47 -2.46 -15.08
N TYR A 8 -6.41 -2.14 -16.35
CA TYR A 8 -7.48 -2.45 -17.32
C TYR A 8 -7.07 -3.62 -18.19
N PRO A 9 -7.86 -4.69 -18.28
CA PRO A 9 -7.59 -5.77 -19.22
C PRO A 9 -7.79 -5.24 -20.66
N GLN A 10 -6.75 -5.39 -21.46
CA GLN A 10 -6.81 -5.09 -22.88
C GLN A 10 -6.83 -6.41 -23.67
N PRO A 11 -7.81 -6.67 -24.55
CA PRO A 11 -7.85 -7.90 -25.33
C PRO A 11 -6.57 -8.08 -26.17
N GLY A 12 -5.88 -9.19 -25.96
CA GLY A 12 -4.71 -9.58 -26.76
C GLY A 12 -3.39 -8.88 -26.42
N GLN A 13 -3.32 -8.10 -25.36
CA GLN A 13 -2.09 -7.47 -24.89
C GLN A 13 -1.71 -7.93 -23.49
N TYR A 14 -0.40 -7.97 -23.22
CA TYR A 14 0.10 -8.10 -21.85
C TYR A 14 -0.33 -6.87 -21.05
N PHE A 15 -0.90 -7.11 -19.89
CA PHE A 15 -1.47 -6.07 -19.06
C PHE A 15 -0.38 -5.21 -18.44
N ASN A 16 -0.57 -3.90 -18.49
CA ASN A 16 0.26 -2.98 -17.74
C ASN A 16 -0.35 -2.85 -16.34
N PHE A 17 0.09 -3.70 -15.43
CA PHE A 17 -0.38 -3.70 -14.04
C PHE A 17 0.56 -2.97 -13.12
N SER A 18 -0.02 -2.23 -12.20
CA SER A 18 0.66 -1.83 -10.97
C SER A 18 0.61 -2.97 -9.97
N TYR A 19 1.74 -3.32 -9.39
CA TYR A 19 1.85 -4.33 -8.35
C TYR A 19 2.02 -3.66 -7.01
N CYS A 20 1.15 -4.01 -6.07
CA CYS A 20 1.08 -3.38 -4.77
C CYS A 20 0.73 -4.38 -3.67
N THR A 21 0.62 -3.86 -2.47
CA THR A 21 0.22 -4.58 -1.26
C THR A 21 -1.00 -3.89 -0.66
N VAL A 22 -1.91 -4.64 -0.06
CA VAL A 22 -3.05 -4.11 0.69
C VAL A 22 -2.61 -3.74 2.10
N ALA A 23 -3.03 -2.57 2.59
CA ALA A 23 -2.78 -2.17 3.97
C ALA A 23 -3.70 -2.92 4.93
N TYR A 24 -4.99 -2.86 4.69
CA TYR A 24 -6.02 -3.56 5.45
C TYR A 24 -7.34 -3.59 4.66
N SER A 25 -8.26 -4.41 5.14
CA SER A 25 -9.62 -4.48 4.60
C SER A 25 -10.66 -4.34 5.72
N PHE A 26 -11.85 -3.91 5.37
CA PHE A 26 -12.96 -3.73 6.30
C PHE A 26 -14.30 -3.94 5.61
N SER A 27 -15.33 -4.18 6.42
CA SER A 27 -16.73 -4.24 5.95
C SER A 27 -17.54 -3.13 6.60
N THR A 28 -18.53 -2.65 5.86
CA THR A 28 -19.52 -1.69 6.36
C THR A 28 -20.78 -2.40 6.84
N GLU A 29 -21.61 -1.72 7.60
CA GLU A 29 -22.87 -2.28 8.14
C GLU A 29 -23.85 -2.73 7.07
N ASP A 30 -23.79 -2.12 5.88
CA ASP A 30 -24.63 -2.49 4.72
C ASP A 30 -24.10 -3.71 3.95
N GLY A 31 -23.05 -4.39 4.45
CA GLY A 31 -22.51 -5.61 3.88
C GLY A 31 -21.51 -5.41 2.74
N ARG A 32 -21.10 -4.18 2.47
CA ARG A 32 -20.02 -3.90 1.50
C ARG A 32 -18.65 -4.15 2.12
N SER A 33 -17.70 -4.59 1.32
CA SER A 33 -16.32 -4.84 1.73
C SER A 33 -15.34 -4.00 0.92
N PHE A 34 -14.30 -3.51 1.59
CA PHE A 34 -13.31 -2.60 1.01
C PHE A 34 -11.90 -3.01 1.41
N ALA A 35 -10.94 -2.67 0.57
CA ALA A 35 -9.52 -2.74 0.87
C ALA A 35 -8.87 -1.36 0.68
N VAL A 36 -7.90 -1.04 1.52
CA VAL A 36 -7.13 0.21 1.47
C VAL A 36 -5.72 -0.10 0.98
N THR A 37 -5.25 0.69 0.05
CA THR A 37 -3.90 0.62 -0.53
C THR A 37 -3.42 2.02 -0.92
N ALA A 38 -2.28 2.13 -1.58
CA ALA A 38 -1.81 3.41 -2.09
C ALA A 38 -2.57 3.84 -3.36
N SER A 39 -2.79 5.14 -3.51
CA SER A 39 -3.46 5.73 -4.67
C SER A 39 -2.72 5.47 -5.97
N HIS A 40 -1.38 5.52 -5.95
CA HIS A 40 -0.59 5.28 -7.15
C HIS A 40 -0.67 3.83 -7.67
N CYS A 41 -1.28 2.94 -6.91
CA CYS A 41 -1.51 1.55 -7.32
C CYS A 41 -2.60 1.40 -8.37
N GLY A 42 -3.51 2.37 -8.51
CA GLY A 42 -4.57 2.32 -9.50
C GLY A 42 -5.42 3.58 -9.55
N GLU A 43 -6.07 3.77 -10.68
CA GLU A 43 -7.05 4.83 -10.93
C GLU A 43 -8.46 4.32 -10.66
N GLU A 44 -9.40 5.23 -10.40
CA GLU A 44 -10.82 4.89 -10.31
C GLU A 44 -11.29 4.12 -11.56
N GLY A 45 -11.95 3.00 -11.34
CA GLY A 45 -12.41 2.11 -12.40
C GLY A 45 -11.42 1.00 -12.76
N ASN A 46 -10.17 1.04 -12.30
CA ASN A 46 -9.25 -0.09 -12.50
C ASN A 46 -9.76 -1.33 -11.78
N LEU A 47 -9.69 -2.46 -12.47
CA LEU A 47 -9.95 -3.76 -11.87
C LEU A 47 -8.75 -4.20 -11.03
N VAL A 48 -9.04 -4.96 -9.98
CA VAL A 48 -8.03 -5.44 -9.03
C VAL A 48 -8.09 -6.96 -8.94
N TRP A 49 -6.94 -7.60 -9.02
CA TRP A 49 -6.77 -9.05 -8.84
C TRP A 49 -5.92 -9.33 -7.60
N ALA A 50 -6.18 -10.46 -6.96
CA ALA A 50 -5.29 -10.97 -5.93
C ALA A 50 -4.03 -11.57 -6.58
N GLY A 51 -2.87 -11.34 -5.97
CA GLY A 51 -1.60 -11.84 -6.47
C GLY A 51 -1.05 -11.05 -7.66
N THR A 52 -0.17 -11.68 -8.40
CA THR A 52 0.51 -11.12 -9.56
C THR A 52 0.42 -12.10 -10.74
N PRO A 53 0.59 -11.65 -11.99
CA PRO A 53 0.53 -12.54 -13.16
C PRO A 53 1.51 -13.71 -13.11
N ASP A 54 2.66 -13.52 -12.49
CA ASP A 54 3.69 -14.55 -12.34
C ASP A 54 3.35 -15.57 -11.25
N ASN A 55 2.40 -15.25 -10.42
CA ASN A 55 1.95 -16.11 -9.35
C ASN A 55 0.70 -16.85 -9.85
N THR A 56 0.84 -18.06 -10.21
CA THR A 56 0.00 -19.10 -10.80
C THR A 56 -1.49 -19.18 -10.36
N PHE A 57 -2.12 -18.10 -10.02
CA PHE A 57 -3.57 -18.05 -9.79
C PHE A 57 -4.38 -18.13 -11.09
N GLY A 58 -3.82 -18.77 -12.13
CA GLY A 58 -4.56 -18.99 -13.36
C GLY A 58 -5.06 -17.69 -13.97
N TYR A 59 -4.14 -16.81 -14.29
CA TYR A 59 -4.48 -15.56 -14.96
C TYR A 59 -5.07 -15.84 -16.37
N PRO A 60 -6.19 -15.25 -16.78
CA PRO A 60 -6.93 -14.21 -16.03
C PRO A 60 -7.96 -14.82 -15.04
N ALA A 61 -7.61 -14.84 -13.76
CA ALA A 61 -8.58 -15.08 -12.71
C ALA A 61 -9.64 -13.97 -12.71
N GLU A 62 -10.75 -14.18 -12.04
CA GLU A 62 -11.73 -13.12 -11.85
C GLU A 62 -11.15 -12.01 -10.96
N PRO A 63 -11.41 -10.72 -11.27
CA PRO A 63 -11.00 -9.65 -10.41
C PRO A 63 -11.71 -9.75 -9.04
N ILE A 64 -10.98 -9.38 -7.99
CA ILE A 64 -11.51 -9.37 -6.62
C ILE A 64 -12.24 -8.07 -6.28
N GLY A 65 -12.06 -7.02 -7.06
CA GLY A 65 -12.66 -5.72 -6.80
C GLY A 65 -12.31 -4.67 -7.85
N THR A 66 -12.68 -3.44 -7.53
CA THR A 66 -12.49 -2.27 -8.40
C THR A 66 -12.06 -1.07 -7.56
N PHE A 67 -11.11 -0.28 -8.04
CA PHE A 67 -10.80 1.01 -7.45
C PHE A 67 -11.98 1.96 -7.57
N ILE A 68 -12.49 2.42 -6.44
CA ILE A 68 -13.62 3.37 -6.39
C ILE A 68 -13.18 4.77 -5.97
N TYR A 69 -11.96 4.91 -5.43
CA TYR A 69 -11.36 6.17 -5.05
C TYR A 69 -9.84 6.09 -5.16
N SER A 70 -9.24 7.12 -5.71
CA SER A 70 -7.79 7.26 -5.82
C SER A 70 -7.42 8.73 -5.63
N SER A 71 -6.83 9.05 -4.47
CA SER A 71 -6.66 10.44 -4.03
C SER A 71 -5.74 11.28 -4.91
N LEU A 72 -4.71 10.69 -5.52
CA LEU A 72 -3.78 11.41 -6.40
C LEU A 72 -4.46 11.87 -7.69
N TYR A 73 -5.50 11.18 -8.11
CA TYR A 73 -6.29 11.52 -9.29
C TYR A 73 -7.56 12.31 -8.96
N SER A 74 -7.74 12.67 -7.68
CA SER A 74 -8.85 13.48 -7.18
C SER A 74 -8.39 14.92 -6.91
N GLU A 75 -9.18 15.90 -7.33
CA GLU A 75 -8.87 17.32 -7.08
C GLU A 75 -8.92 17.69 -5.60
N SER A 76 -9.66 16.95 -4.79
CA SER A 76 -9.93 17.29 -3.38
C SER A 76 -8.90 16.79 -2.39
N ALA A 77 -8.03 15.84 -2.75
CA ALA A 77 -7.12 15.17 -1.80
C ALA A 77 -5.77 14.78 -2.40
N LYS A 78 -5.26 15.56 -3.34
CA LYS A 78 -4.00 15.29 -4.07
C LYS A 78 -2.75 15.14 -3.21
N ASN A 79 -2.82 15.52 -1.93
CA ASN A 79 -1.67 15.48 -1.04
C ASN A 79 -1.50 14.16 -0.29
N LEU A 80 -2.45 13.23 -0.45
CA LEU A 80 -2.43 11.92 0.21
C LEU A 80 -2.41 10.81 -0.82
N ASP A 81 -1.59 9.81 -0.57
CA ASP A 81 -1.47 8.64 -1.45
C ASP A 81 -2.36 7.48 -0.93
N ILE A 82 -3.67 7.68 -0.98
CA ILE A 82 -4.67 6.72 -0.49
C ILE A 82 -5.59 6.27 -1.62
N GLY A 83 -5.71 4.95 -1.78
CA GLY A 83 -6.65 4.30 -2.69
C GLY A 83 -7.65 3.41 -1.95
N LEU A 84 -8.87 3.39 -2.42
CA LEU A 84 -9.93 2.54 -1.90
C LEU A 84 -10.44 1.60 -2.99
N ILE A 85 -10.44 0.32 -2.66
CA ILE A 85 -10.94 -0.76 -3.52
C ILE A 85 -12.24 -1.28 -2.92
N GLU A 86 -13.31 -1.33 -3.71
CA GLU A 86 -14.50 -2.08 -3.34
C GLU A 86 -14.33 -3.53 -3.76
N LEU A 87 -14.41 -4.44 -2.79
CA LEU A 87 -14.23 -5.87 -2.99
C LEU A 87 -15.55 -6.53 -3.43
N ASN A 88 -15.44 -7.53 -4.28
CA ASN A 88 -16.57 -8.34 -4.71
C ASN A 88 -16.96 -9.30 -3.58
N GLY A 89 -18.23 -9.19 -3.12
CA GLY A 89 -18.72 -10.02 -2.02
C GLY A 89 -18.06 -9.67 -0.66
N ASN A 90 -18.19 -10.56 0.31
CA ASN A 90 -17.67 -10.35 1.65
C ASN A 90 -16.25 -10.91 1.80
N LEU A 91 -15.28 -10.22 1.25
CA LEU A 91 -13.87 -10.62 1.23
C LEU A 91 -13.00 -9.90 2.25
N ALA A 92 -13.56 -9.03 3.08
CA ALA A 92 -12.79 -8.21 4.02
C ALA A 92 -11.89 -9.06 4.95
N ASN A 93 -12.40 -10.17 5.46
CA ASN A 93 -11.64 -11.03 6.36
C ASN A 93 -10.54 -11.84 5.67
N ILE A 94 -10.60 -11.97 4.35
CA ILE A 94 -9.59 -12.70 3.56
C ILE A 94 -8.38 -11.82 3.31
N TYR A 95 -8.59 -10.52 3.17
CA TYR A 95 -7.56 -9.53 2.84
C TYR A 95 -7.10 -8.68 4.02
N ALA A 96 -7.54 -8.99 5.23
CA ALA A 96 -6.91 -8.45 6.43
C ALA A 96 -5.53 -9.09 6.62
N PRO A 97 -4.53 -8.37 7.14
CA PRO A 97 -3.27 -8.98 7.53
C PRO A 97 -3.50 -10.00 8.64
N GLN A 98 -3.77 -11.25 8.26
CA GLN A 98 -4.15 -12.33 9.20
C GLN A 98 -3.00 -12.74 10.15
N GLU A 99 -1.78 -12.40 9.77
CA GLU A 99 -0.58 -12.70 10.55
C GLU A 99 -0.40 -11.75 11.74
N MET A 100 -1.22 -10.72 11.83
CA MET A 100 -1.14 -9.69 12.82
C MET A 100 -2.50 -9.55 13.50
N ASP A 101 -2.53 -9.73 14.80
CA ASP A 101 -3.69 -9.32 15.63
C ASP A 101 -3.69 -7.79 15.71
N THR A 102 -3.99 -7.16 14.56
CA THR A 102 -3.85 -5.73 14.36
C THR A 102 -5.15 -4.99 14.56
N HIS A 103 -5.01 -3.85 15.19
CA HIS A 103 -6.04 -2.83 15.24
C HIS A 103 -5.64 -1.65 14.35
N ILE A 104 -6.61 -0.98 13.76
CA ILE A 104 -6.37 0.26 13.02
C ILE A 104 -6.41 1.40 14.03
N ALA A 105 -5.36 2.22 14.03
CA ALA A 105 -5.35 3.42 14.84
C ALA A 105 -6.45 4.38 14.38
N GLY A 106 -7.12 4.99 15.34
CA GLY A 106 -7.81 6.24 15.09
C GLY A 106 -6.78 7.36 14.85
N ARG A 107 -7.25 8.58 14.82
CA ARG A 107 -6.38 9.76 14.70
C ARG A 107 -5.43 9.81 15.90
N MET A 108 -4.13 9.81 15.62
CA MET A 108 -3.07 9.97 16.62
C MET A 108 -2.57 11.42 16.63
N GLU A 109 -2.27 11.95 17.82
CA GLU A 109 -1.64 13.27 17.94
C GLU A 109 -0.18 13.24 17.49
N ALA A 110 0.50 12.13 17.74
CA ALA A 110 1.87 11.88 17.32
C ALA A 110 2.04 10.40 16.97
N LEU A 111 2.81 10.12 15.93
CA LEU A 111 3.18 8.76 15.55
C LEU A 111 4.24 8.21 16.52
N PRO A 112 4.25 6.89 16.76
CA PRO A 112 5.31 6.23 17.53
C PRO A 112 6.70 6.42 16.91
N ASP A 113 7.73 6.41 17.73
CA ASP A 113 9.13 6.65 17.29
C ASP A 113 9.74 5.49 16.51
N TYR A 114 9.14 4.31 16.55
CA TYR A 114 9.59 3.12 15.84
C TYR A 114 8.42 2.45 15.15
N VAL A 115 8.59 2.17 13.86
CA VAL A 115 7.55 1.57 13.03
C VAL A 115 8.08 0.41 12.21
N CYS A 116 7.18 -0.50 11.86
CA CYS A 116 7.40 -1.60 10.94
C CYS A 116 6.45 -1.48 9.77
N LYS A 117 6.78 -2.12 8.67
CA LYS A 117 5.87 -2.29 7.54
C LYS A 117 5.84 -3.75 7.09
N MET A 118 4.76 -4.14 6.44
CA MET A 118 4.65 -5.38 5.69
C MET A 118 4.43 -5.06 4.21
N GLY A 119 5.17 -5.71 3.34
CA GLY A 119 5.03 -5.57 1.91
C GLY A 119 5.34 -6.88 1.19
N ARG A 120 4.83 -7.00 -0.02
CA ARG A 120 5.00 -8.22 -0.82
C ARG A 120 6.46 -8.52 -1.21
N MET A 121 7.28 -7.48 -1.34
CA MET A 121 8.64 -7.60 -1.87
C MET A 121 9.71 -7.71 -0.79
N THR A 122 9.63 -6.92 0.27
CA THR A 122 10.63 -6.94 1.36
C THR A 122 10.06 -7.43 2.68
N TYR A 123 8.85 -7.96 2.67
CA TYR A 123 8.15 -8.51 3.84
C TYR A 123 8.14 -7.55 5.03
N GLN A 124 8.52 -7.98 6.20
CA GLN A 124 8.62 -7.15 7.39
C GLN A 124 9.97 -6.44 7.45
N THR A 125 9.93 -5.12 7.53
CA THR A 125 11.09 -4.28 7.80
C THR A 125 10.71 -3.20 8.80
N CYS A 126 11.64 -2.81 9.66
CA CYS A 126 11.38 -1.89 10.77
C CYS A 126 12.48 -0.84 10.87
N GLY A 127 12.18 0.28 11.50
CA GLY A 127 13.14 1.34 11.77
C GLY A 127 12.55 2.53 12.51
N ASP A 128 13.42 3.48 12.84
CA ASP A 128 13.05 4.68 13.58
C ASP A 128 12.25 5.65 12.71
N LEU A 129 11.25 6.28 13.30
CA LEU A 129 10.56 7.40 12.69
C LEU A 129 11.51 8.58 12.56
N THR A 130 11.62 9.15 11.38
CA THR A 130 12.51 10.29 11.11
C THR A 130 11.75 11.59 10.99
N HIS A 131 10.51 11.55 10.52
CA HIS A 131 9.63 12.72 10.38
C HIS A 131 8.18 12.34 10.68
N GLN A 132 7.54 13.10 11.56
CA GLN A 132 6.10 12.98 11.83
C GLN A 132 5.26 13.36 10.60
N SER A 133 5.71 14.37 9.87
CA SER A 133 5.10 14.84 8.64
C SER A 133 6.15 15.59 7.80
N ALA A 134 6.21 15.29 6.54
CA ALA A 134 7.10 15.94 5.59
C ALA A 134 6.44 16.05 4.21
N SER A 135 6.80 17.07 3.47
CA SER A 135 6.46 17.13 2.04
C SER A 135 7.39 16.22 1.26
N SER A 136 6.82 15.44 0.38
CA SER A 136 7.53 14.52 -0.51
C SER A 136 7.05 14.72 -1.94
N ILE A 137 7.95 14.55 -2.89
CA ILE A 137 7.59 14.49 -4.30
C ILE A 137 7.59 13.02 -4.70
N LEU A 138 6.42 12.54 -5.10
CA LEU A 138 6.24 11.20 -5.64
C LEU A 138 6.38 11.28 -7.16
N ARG A 139 7.19 10.39 -7.72
CA ARG A 139 7.40 10.30 -9.16
C ARG A 139 6.80 9.00 -9.70
N TYR A 140 5.86 9.16 -10.63
CA TYR A 140 5.22 8.04 -11.33
C TYR A 140 5.36 8.28 -12.84
N GLY A 141 6.27 7.53 -13.47
CA GLY A 141 6.60 7.79 -14.85
C GLY A 141 7.16 9.21 -15.04
N GLU A 142 6.47 10.03 -15.81
CA GLU A 142 6.82 11.43 -16.06
C GLU A 142 6.10 12.43 -15.14
N GLU A 143 5.19 11.95 -14.29
CA GLU A 143 4.42 12.80 -13.38
C GLU A 143 5.11 12.96 -12.03
N GLU A 144 5.14 14.19 -11.53
CA GLU A 144 5.59 14.54 -10.19
C GLU A 144 4.41 15.07 -9.39
N ILE A 145 4.15 14.43 -8.23
CA ILE A 145 3.03 14.77 -7.36
C ILE A 145 3.57 15.11 -5.98
N SER A 146 3.22 16.29 -5.49
CA SER A 146 3.53 16.68 -4.11
C SER A 146 2.60 15.95 -3.15
N SER A 147 3.19 15.28 -2.17
CA SER A 147 2.47 14.51 -1.15
C SER A 147 2.94 14.88 0.24
N THR A 148 2.04 14.83 1.21
CA THR A 148 2.37 14.92 2.63
C THR A 148 2.40 13.52 3.22
N ALA A 149 3.51 13.16 3.86
CA ALA A 149 3.73 11.84 4.41
C ALA A 149 4.63 11.89 5.64
N ALA A 150 4.50 10.92 6.52
CA ALA A 150 5.50 10.63 7.53
C ALA A 150 6.69 9.90 6.90
N ARG A 151 7.84 9.90 7.56
CA ARG A 151 9.03 9.15 7.10
C ARG A 151 9.65 8.34 8.22
N ALA A 152 10.21 7.21 7.85
CA ALA A 152 10.93 6.33 8.73
C ALA A 152 12.14 5.69 8.03
N ALA A 153 13.18 5.37 8.81
CA ALA A 153 14.37 4.66 8.33
C ALA A 153 14.06 3.17 8.11
N VAL A 154 13.22 2.87 7.14
CA VAL A 154 12.71 1.53 6.84
C VAL A 154 12.97 1.19 5.39
N CYS A 155 13.47 -0.02 5.14
CA CYS A 155 13.69 -0.52 3.80
C CYS A 155 12.39 -0.95 3.13
N ALA A 156 12.18 -0.50 1.90
CA ALA A 156 11.08 -0.92 1.04
C ALA A 156 11.48 -0.79 -0.43
N ARG A 157 10.73 -1.46 -1.31
CA ARG A 157 10.94 -1.38 -2.76
C ARG A 157 9.61 -1.41 -3.51
N ASN A 158 9.69 -1.22 -4.82
CA ASN A 158 8.52 -1.32 -5.69
C ASN A 158 7.75 -2.62 -5.46
N GLY A 159 6.44 -2.52 -5.25
CA GLY A 159 5.56 -3.61 -4.89
C GLY A 159 5.17 -3.64 -3.40
N ASP A 160 5.95 -3.04 -2.51
CA ASP A 160 5.58 -2.85 -1.11
C ASP A 160 4.56 -1.73 -0.90
N SER A 161 4.36 -0.89 -1.91
CA SER A 161 3.40 0.21 -1.93
C SER A 161 2.01 -0.25 -1.51
N GLY A 162 1.37 0.54 -0.64
CA GLY A 162 0.06 0.26 -0.11
C GLY A 162 0.05 -0.67 1.09
N GLY A 163 1.15 -1.36 1.39
CA GLY A 163 1.25 -2.24 2.55
C GLY A 163 1.12 -1.51 3.88
N PRO A 164 0.71 -2.20 4.97
CA PRO A 164 0.51 -1.57 6.26
C PRO A 164 1.82 -1.13 6.89
N VAL A 165 1.80 0.07 7.46
CA VAL A 165 2.80 0.54 8.43
C VAL A 165 2.17 0.45 9.81
N TYR A 166 2.85 -0.19 10.72
CA TYR A 166 2.33 -0.46 12.06
C TYR A 166 3.37 -0.22 13.13
N ALA A 167 2.90 -0.06 14.33
CA ALA A 167 3.72 0.10 15.52
C ALA A 167 3.13 -0.68 16.70
N MET A 168 3.98 -1.09 17.63
CA MET A 168 3.53 -1.66 18.86
C MET A 168 3.17 -0.55 19.85
N VAL A 169 1.90 -0.50 20.24
CA VAL A 169 1.36 0.45 21.21
C VAL A 169 0.65 -0.33 22.29
N GLU A 170 1.08 -0.17 23.54
CA GLU A 170 0.52 -0.88 24.70
C GLU A 170 0.45 -2.41 24.52
N GLY A 171 1.46 -3.00 23.87
CA GLY A 171 1.55 -4.43 23.62
C GLY A 171 0.71 -4.95 22.46
N GLN A 172 0.12 -4.07 21.67
CA GLN A 172 -0.65 -4.41 20.47
C GLN A 172 -0.02 -3.82 19.21
N ASP A 173 -0.05 -4.57 18.12
CA ASP A 173 0.30 -4.04 16.81
C ASP A 173 -0.86 -3.21 16.28
N ILE A 174 -0.58 -1.94 16.00
CA ILE A 174 -1.57 -0.98 15.51
C ILE A 174 -1.12 -0.46 14.15
N ILE A 175 -1.98 -0.56 13.14
CA ILE A 175 -1.75 0.04 11.83
C ILE A 175 -1.87 1.55 11.97
N VAL A 176 -0.79 2.25 11.64
CA VAL A 176 -0.68 3.70 11.74
C VAL A 176 -0.60 4.38 10.37
N GLY A 177 -0.52 3.61 9.31
CA GLY A 177 -0.46 4.16 7.96
C GLY A 177 -0.25 3.10 6.88
N LEU A 178 0.05 3.56 5.68
CA LEU A 178 0.34 2.72 4.52
C LEU A 178 1.56 3.23 3.74
N VAL A 179 2.29 2.30 3.14
CA VAL A 179 3.50 2.58 2.37
C VAL A 179 3.17 3.40 1.12
N SER A 180 3.84 4.52 0.94
CA SER A 180 3.71 5.38 -0.24
C SER A 180 4.94 5.32 -1.16
N GLY A 181 6.13 5.54 -0.64
CA GLY A 181 7.33 5.58 -1.47
C GLY A 181 8.62 5.49 -0.67
N THR A 182 9.74 5.59 -1.37
CA THR A 182 11.09 5.53 -0.78
C THR A 182 12.00 6.60 -1.35
N THR A 183 13.04 6.97 -0.60
CA THR A 183 14.06 7.91 -1.06
C THR A 183 15.09 7.28 -2.00
N VAL A 184 15.20 5.97 -2.01
CA VAL A 184 16.13 5.20 -2.85
C VAL A 184 15.37 4.20 -3.69
N HIS A 185 15.66 4.18 -4.98
CA HIS A 185 15.17 3.15 -5.88
C HIS A 185 16.10 1.94 -5.84
N MET A 186 15.53 0.75 -5.56
CA MET A 186 16.28 -0.50 -5.60
C MET A 186 16.26 -1.08 -7.01
N GLU A 187 17.44 -1.41 -7.52
CA GLU A 187 17.61 -2.13 -8.78
C GLU A 187 17.13 -3.59 -8.66
N GLU A 188 16.84 -4.19 -9.81
CA GLU A 188 16.47 -5.61 -9.84
C GLU A 188 17.60 -6.47 -9.24
N GLY A 189 17.23 -7.41 -8.36
CA GLY A 189 18.15 -8.30 -7.67
C GLY A 189 18.82 -7.72 -6.40
N GLN A 190 18.69 -6.43 -6.13
CA GLN A 190 19.15 -5.85 -4.87
C GLN A 190 18.22 -6.22 -3.71
N THR A 191 18.81 -6.37 -2.53
CA THR A 191 18.12 -6.60 -1.26
C THR A 191 18.30 -5.40 -0.32
N CYS A 192 17.58 -5.38 0.80
CA CYS A 192 17.75 -4.36 1.82
C CYS A 192 19.19 -4.30 2.38
N ALA A 193 19.91 -5.40 2.37
CA ALA A 193 21.32 -5.44 2.79
C ALA A 193 22.28 -4.75 1.82
N ASP A 194 21.89 -4.65 0.54
CA ASP A 194 22.72 -4.06 -0.53
C ASP A 194 22.57 -2.54 -0.62
N VAL A 195 21.48 -2.02 -0.09
CA VAL A 195 21.11 -0.60 -0.21
C VAL A 195 21.36 0.07 1.13
N GLY A 196 22.26 0.81 1.39
CA GLY A 196 22.52 1.48 2.66
C GLY A 196 21.28 2.14 3.31
N GLU A 197 21.42 3.31 3.86
CA GLU A 197 20.31 4.03 4.49
C GLU A 197 19.28 4.50 3.46
N MET A 198 18.02 4.23 3.73
CA MET A 198 16.90 4.78 2.99
C MET A 198 15.78 5.22 3.94
N GLU A 199 14.94 6.13 3.47
CA GLU A 199 13.70 6.50 4.17
C GLU A 199 12.49 6.01 3.38
N LEU A 200 11.56 5.45 4.12
CA LEU A 200 10.22 5.12 3.66
C LEU A 200 9.32 6.34 3.91
N SER A 201 8.52 6.71 2.92
CA SER A 201 7.39 7.63 3.09
C SER A 201 6.11 6.83 3.26
N PHE A 202 5.29 7.19 4.23
CA PHE A 202 4.00 6.55 4.45
C PHE A 202 2.91 7.55 4.84
N VAL A 203 1.70 7.28 4.42
CA VAL A 203 0.51 8.08 4.76
C VAL A 203 0.00 7.60 6.11
N SER A 204 -0.14 8.50 7.05
CA SER A 204 -0.65 8.22 8.38
C SER A 204 -2.10 8.69 8.57
#